data_984db69e2ad03fa67a31a502a80f0fcb
#
_entry.id   984db69e2ad03fa67a31a502a80f0fcb
#
_cell.length_a   1.000
_cell.length_b   1.000
_cell.length_c   1.000
_cell.angle_alpha   90.00
_cell.angle_beta   90.00
_cell.angle_gamma   90.00
#
_symmetry.space_group_name_H-M   'P 1'
#
loop_
_entity.id
_entity.type
_entity.pdbx_description
1 polymer ?
#
loop_
_entity_poly.entity_id
_entity_poly.type
_entity_poly.pdbx_seq_one_letter_code
_entity_poly.pdbx_strand_id
1 'polypeptide(L)'
;LFMIRSDQNNLDEALKKRGYRFIDPTNIWSISSKTLSLQQVPPVTAFSIYPPLAIQRELWMANGIDSSRMEIMGRVKTPKTTIFGRINAKPAASSFAAVAHKIAMVHALIVDRKCHRQGMGKFVMQKAGDWAYQMGAKNVVALCTKENQSANCFYKSLGMHLIGGYHYRLLKT
;
A
#
# COMPACT_ATOMS: atom_id res chain seq x y z
N LEU A 1 -19.17 -11.67 1.30
CA LEU A 1 -18.19 -10.95 0.50
C LEU A 1 -17.27 -11.93 -0.22
N PHE A 2 -17.09 -11.78 -1.54
CA PHE A 2 -16.18 -12.57 -2.37
C PHE A 2 -15.22 -11.64 -3.08
N MET A 3 -13.92 -11.96 -3.10
CA MET A 3 -12.92 -11.30 -3.93
C MET A 3 -12.80 -12.05 -5.25
N ILE A 4 -13.00 -11.35 -6.35
CA ILE A 4 -13.03 -11.92 -7.71
C ILE A 4 -11.83 -11.42 -8.49
N ARG A 5 -11.02 -12.35 -8.99
CA ARG A 5 -9.87 -12.07 -9.86
C ARG A 5 -10.28 -12.11 -11.33
N SER A 6 -9.45 -11.58 -12.20
CA SER A 6 -9.72 -11.46 -13.64
C SER A 6 -9.95 -12.78 -14.37
N ASP A 7 -9.50 -13.90 -13.81
CA ASP A 7 -9.66 -15.25 -14.36
C ASP A 7 -10.91 -15.99 -13.85
N GLN A 8 -11.72 -15.37 -12.98
CA GLN A 8 -12.86 -16.00 -12.29
C GLN A 8 -14.23 -15.58 -12.86
N ASN A 9 -14.34 -15.41 -14.16
CA ASN A 9 -15.55 -14.92 -14.83
C ASN A 9 -16.80 -15.76 -14.52
N ASN A 10 -16.69 -17.10 -14.48
CA ASN A 10 -17.82 -17.97 -14.19
C ASN A 10 -18.38 -17.74 -12.77
N LEU A 11 -17.48 -17.57 -11.77
CA LEU A 11 -17.88 -17.24 -10.41
C LEU A 11 -18.51 -15.85 -10.34
N ASP A 12 -17.95 -14.89 -11.06
CA ASP A 12 -18.45 -13.52 -11.11
C ASP A 12 -19.88 -13.45 -11.62
N GLU A 13 -20.15 -14.09 -12.75
CA GLU A 13 -21.49 -14.15 -13.32
C GLU A 13 -22.47 -14.92 -12.44
N ALA A 14 -22.05 -16.01 -11.79
CA ALA A 14 -22.91 -16.77 -10.88
C ALA A 14 -23.31 -15.93 -9.65
N LEU A 15 -22.39 -15.14 -9.10
CA LEU A 15 -22.67 -14.24 -7.97
C LEU A 15 -23.55 -13.07 -8.39
N LYS A 16 -23.31 -12.49 -9.59
CA LYS A 16 -24.15 -11.44 -10.17
C LYS A 16 -25.61 -11.90 -10.31
N LYS A 17 -25.84 -13.10 -10.86
CA LYS A 17 -27.19 -13.70 -11.00
C LYS A 17 -27.89 -13.89 -9.64
N ARG A 18 -27.11 -14.04 -8.54
CA ARG A 18 -27.62 -14.15 -7.16
C ARG A 18 -27.76 -12.81 -6.44
N GLY A 19 -27.66 -11.68 -7.16
CA GLY A 19 -27.85 -10.35 -6.60
C GLY A 19 -26.65 -9.77 -5.85
N TYR A 20 -25.47 -10.39 -5.93
CA TYR A 20 -24.25 -9.80 -5.36
C TYR A 20 -23.81 -8.59 -6.19
N ARG A 21 -23.65 -7.45 -5.51
CA ARG A 21 -23.24 -6.19 -6.15
C ARG A 21 -21.72 -6.17 -6.34
N PHE A 22 -21.30 -5.60 -7.46
CA PHE A 22 -19.92 -5.28 -7.76
C PHE A 22 -19.47 -4.06 -6.95
N ILE A 23 -18.38 -4.19 -6.20
CA ILE A 23 -17.82 -3.09 -5.40
C ILE A 23 -16.28 -3.10 -5.46
N ASP A 24 -15.68 -1.95 -5.19
CA ASP A 24 -14.24 -1.73 -4.98
C ASP A 24 -13.33 -2.35 -6.03
N PRO A 25 -13.55 -2.08 -7.34
CA PRO A 25 -12.61 -2.51 -8.36
C PRO A 25 -11.22 -1.94 -8.06
N THR A 26 -10.24 -2.83 -7.91
CA THR A 26 -8.91 -2.52 -7.40
C THR A 26 -7.84 -2.84 -8.44
N ASN A 27 -6.91 -1.92 -8.64
CA ASN A 27 -5.71 -2.08 -9.44
C ASN A 27 -4.56 -2.62 -8.60
N ILE A 28 -3.74 -3.50 -9.20
CA ILE A 28 -2.53 -4.05 -8.62
C ILE A 28 -1.33 -3.44 -9.36
N TRP A 29 -0.57 -2.61 -8.67
CA TRP A 29 0.63 -1.96 -9.18
C TRP A 29 1.88 -2.68 -8.69
N SER A 30 2.89 -2.85 -9.56
CA SER A 30 4.14 -3.53 -9.22
C SER A 30 5.36 -2.82 -9.81
N ILE A 31 6.47 -2.88 -9.09
CA ILE A 31 7.78 -2.42 -9.53
C ILE A 31 8.87 -3.32 -8.91
N SER A 32 10.03 -3.44 -9.55
CA SER A 32 11.19 -4.10 -8.96
C SER A 32 11.63 -3.39 -7.68
N SER A 33 11.83 -4.16 -6.59
CA SER A 33 12.37 -3.61 -5.34
C SER A 33 13.76 -3.00 -5.55
N LYS A 34 14.60 -3.62 -6.40
CA LYS A 34 15.91 -3.09 -6.78
C LYS A 34 15.79 -1.72 -7.45
N THR A 35 14.84 -1.52 -8.34
CA THR A 35 14.63 -0.23 -9.01
C THR A 35 14.29 0.89 -8.01
N LEU A 36 13.46 0.60 -7.00
CA LEU A 36 13.18 1.57 -5.93
C LEU A 36 14.38 1.78 -5.00
N SER A 37 15.14 0.74 -4.67
CA SER A 37 16.28 0.83 -3.75
C SER A 37 17.44 1.65 -4.30
N LEU A 38 17.60 1.73 -5.62
CA LEU A 38 18.63 2.54 -6.27
C LEU A 38 18.35 4.05 -6.21
N GLN A 39 17.15 4.44 -5.85
CA GLN A 39 16.76 5.85 -5.74
C GLN A 39 17.10 6.37 -4.35
N GLN A 40 17.93 7.40 -4.28
CA GLN A 40 18.34 7.97 -3.00
C GLN A 40 17.18 8.70 -2.32
N VAL A 41 16.98 8.37 -1.05
CA VAL A 41 16.10 9.13 -0.15
C VAL A 41 16.98 10.14 0.59
N PRO A 42 16.62 11.43 0.60
CA PRO A 42 17.39 12.43 1.36
C PRO A 42 17.55 12.01 2.82
N PRO A 43 18.69 12.31 3.46
CA PRO A 43 18.90 11.99 4.86
C PRO A 43 17.77 12.49 5.76
N VAL A 44 17.46 11.75 6.82
CA VAL A 44 16.47 12.12 7.85
C VAL A 44 15.02 12.30 7.33
N THR A 45 14.72 11.83 6.11
CA THR A 45 13.41 12.03 5.46
C THR A 45 12.47 10.84 5.65
N ALA A 46 12.96 9.61 5.49
CA ALA A 46 12.15 8.40 5.66
C ALA A 46 12.93 7.28 6.35
N PHE A 47 12.24 6.57 7.25
CA PHE A 47 12.83 5.55 8.12
C PHE A 47 11.97 4.29 8.11
N SER A 48 12.61 3.11 8.08
CA SER A 48 11.93 1.86 8.39
C SER A 48 12.02 1.58 9.88
N ILE A 49 10.89 1.40 10.54
CA ILE A 49 10.77 1.23 12.00
C ILE A 49 9.68 0.20 12.30
N TYR A 50 9.95 -0.72 13.21
CA TYR A 50 8.94 -1.62 13.75
C TYR A 50 9.22 -1.91 15.22
N PRO A 51 8.20 -1.90 16.10
CA PRO A 51 6.79 -1.57 15.87
C PRO A 51 6.54 -0.10 15.49
N PRO A 52 5.33 0.24 14.98
CA PRO A 52 5.00 1.61 14.60
C PRO A 52 5.06 2.56 15.79
N LEU A 53 5.61 3.74 15.58
CA LEU A 53 5.61 4.82 16.56
C LEU A 53 4.19 5.30 16.86
N ALA A 54 3.96 5.88 18.03
CA ALA A 54 2.67 6.47 18.42
C ALA A 54 2.17 7.47 17.36
N ILE A 55 3.03 8.36 16.90
CA ILE A 55 2.71 9.36 15.89
C ILE A 55 2.33 8.76 14.52
N GLN A 56 2.84 7.59 14.15
CA GLN A 56 2.42 6.88 12.93
C GLN A 56 0.99 6.36 13.07
N ARG A 57 0.64 5.86 14.25
CA ARG A 57 -0.73 5.41 14.57
C ARG A 57 -1.71 6.57 14.54
N GLU A 58 -1.33 7.72 15.10
CA GLU A 58 -2.13 8.95 15.07
C GLU A 58 -2.37 9.42 13.62
N LEU A 59 -1.33 9.43 12.78
CA LEU A 59 -1.45 9.75 11.36
C LEU A 59 -2.43 8.80 10.65
N TRP A 60 -2.38 7.51 10.94
CA TRP A 60 -3.29 6.52 10.38
C TRP A 60 -4.72 6.77 10.84
N MET A 61 -4.96 6.93 12.13
CA MET A 61 -6.29 7.20 12.68
C MET A 61 -6.92 8.46 12.09
N ALA A 62 -6.14 9.54 11.98
CA ALA A 62 -6.58 10.80 11.38
C ALA A 62 -6.95 10.67 9.89
N ASN A 63 -6.53 9.58 9.23
CA ASN A 63 -6.81 9.29 7.82
C ASN A 63 -7.70 8.06 7.62
N GLY A 64 -8.47 7.67 8.64
CA GLY A 64 -9.48 6.60 8.54
C GLY A 64 -8.93 5.18 8.58
N ILE A 65 -7.67 5.00 9.02
CA ILE A 65 -7.08 3.68 9.28
C ILE A 65 -7.15 3.44 10.79
N ASP A 66 -8.16 2.71 11.19
CA ASP A 66 -8.50 2.46 12.61
C ASP A 66 -7.63 1.41 13.29
N SER A 67 -7.89 1.20 14.58
CA SER A 67 -7.18 0.22 15.41
C SER A 67 -7.35 -1.20 14.89
N SER A 68 -8.53 -1.56 14.38
CA SER A 68 -8.80 -2.91 13.86
C SER A 68 -7.89 -3.25 12.68
N ARG A 69 -7.65 -2.29 11.79
CA ARG A 69 -6.72 -2.45 10.67
C ARG A 69 -5.27 -2.52 11.14
N MET A 70 -4.90 -1.74 12.15
CA MET A 70 -3.56 -1.81 12.75
C MET A 70 -3.31 -3.16 13.45
N GLU A 71 -4.32 -3.74 14.09
CA GLU A 71 -4.24 -5.09 14.67
C GLU A 71 -4.02 -6.16 13.58
N ILE A 72 -4.69 -6.06 12.44
CA ILE A 72 -4.45 -6.95 11.29
C ILE A 72 -3.00 -6.85 10.83
N MET A 73 -2.44 -5.65 10.69
CA MET A 73 -1.02 -5.44 10.37
C MET A 73 -0.11 -6.07 11.42
N GLY A 74 -0.46 -5.96 12.71
CA GLY A 74 0.27 -6.55 13.82
C GLY A 74 0.34 -8.08 13.77
N ARG A 75 -0.71 -8.74 13.28
CA ARG A 75 -0.80 -10.22 13.20
C ARG A 75 0.04 -10.84 12.07
N VAL A 76 0.55 -10.05 11.13
CA VAL A 76 1.43 -10.55 10.07
C VAL A 76 2.65 -11.24 10.69
N LYS A 77 2.95 -12.47 10.28
CA LYS A 77 4.04 -13.30 10.83
C LYS A 77 5.33 -13.24 9.99
N THR A 78 5.23 -12.82 8.75
CA THR A 78 6.39 -12.64 7.85
C THR A 78 7.15 -11.34 8.17
N PRO A 79 8.37 -11.13 7.64
CA PRO A 79 9.08 -9.88 7.81
C PRO A 79 8.20 -8.68 7.47
N LYS A 80 8.14 -7.71 8.39
CA LYS A 80 7.29 -6.53 8.29
C LYS A 80 7.97 -5.31 8.88
N THR A 81 7.55 -4.15 8.42
CA THR A 81 8.01 -2.86 8.93
C THR A 81 6.94 -1.79 8.73
N THR A 82 7.15 -0.64 9.34
CA THR A 82 6.47 0.59 8.95
C THR A 82 7.50 1.58 8.41
N ILE A 83 7.07 2.42 7.48
CA ILE A 83 7.89 3.51 6.97
C ILE A 83 7.32 4.80 7.52
N PHE A 84 8.15 5.54 8.24
CA PHE A 84 7.84 6.84 8.80
C PHE A 84 8.48 7.94 7.96
N GLY A 85 7.71 8.90 7.48
CA GLY A 85 8.17 10.04 6.70
C GLY A 85 8.14 11.33 7.49
N ARG A 86 9.15 12.20 7.30
CA ARG A 86 9.30 13.50 7.96
C ARG A 86 9.62 14.61 6.96
N ILE A 87 9.09 15.80 7.20
CA ILE A 87 9.47 17.06 6.54
C ILE A 87 9.77 18.09 7.62
N ASN A 88 10.93 18.75 7.53
CA ASN A 88 11.35 19.76 8.51
C ASN A 88 11.21 19.28 9.96
N ALA A 89 11.69 18.07 10.23
CA ALA A 89 11.60 17.40 11.54
C ALA A 89 10.16 17.13 12.04
N LYS A 90 9.11 17.38 11.23
CA LYS A 90 7.71 17.10 11.59
C LYS A 90 7.22 15.82 10.92
N PRO A 91 6.33 15.05 11.58
CA PRO A 91 5.67 13.89 10.98
C PRO A 91 4.94 14.29 9.70
N ALA A 92 5.09 13.51 8.64
CA ALA A 92 4.54 13.83 7.35
C ALA A 92 3.86 12.64 6.65
N ALA A 93 4.30 11.41 6.93
CA ALA A 93 3.75 10.23 6.27
C ALA A 93 3.94 8.96 7.10
N SER A 94 3.10 7.98 6.83
CA SER A 94 3.22 6.63 7.38
C SER A 94 2.80 5.60 6.34
N SER A 95 3.45 4.42 6.33
CA SER A 95 2.98 3.25 5.60
C SER A 95 3.38 1.97 6.34
N PHE A 96 2.72 0.87 6.01
CA PHE A 96 3.06 -0.47 6.45
C PHE A 96 3.56 -1.30 5.26
N ALA A 97 4.57 -2.13 5.46
CA ALA A 97 5.08 -3.05 4.47
C ALA A 97 5.32 -4.44 5.08
N ALA A 98 5.03 -5.48 4.33
CA ALA A 98 5.34 -6.86 4.70
C ALA A 98 5.81 -7.66 3.49
N VAL A 99 6.70 -8.63 3.70
CA VAL A 99 7.26 -9.48 2.64
C VAL A 99 6.76 -10.91 2.80
N ALA A 100 6.20 -11.45 1.72
CA ALA A 100 5.90 -12.87 1.59
C ALA A 100 6.17 -13.33 0.15
N HIS A 101 6.64 -14.56 -0.04
CA HIS A 101 6.89 -15.14 -1.37
C HIS A 101 7.72 -14.24 -2.30
N LYS A 102 8.73 -13.55 -1.76
CA LYS A 102 9.58 -12.59 -2.48
C LYS A 102 8.84 -11.36 -3.05
N ILE A 103 7.67 -11.06 -2.51
CA ILE A 103 6.89 -9.87 -2.83
C ILE A 103 6.73 -9.05 -1.55
N ALA A 104 7.08 -7.77 -1.61
CA ALA A 104 6.74 -6.80 -0.58
C ALA A 104 5.43 -6.10 -0.94
N MET A 105 4.46 -6.13 -0.06
CA MET A 105 3.22 -5.38 -0.25
C MET A 105 3.19 -4.17 0.68
N VAL A 106 3.00 -2.98 0.09
CA VAL A 106 2.86 -1.72 0.82
C VAL A 106 1.38 -1.42 1.03
N HIS A 107 1.02 -1.20 2.29
CA HIS A 107 -0.33 -0.89 2.73
C HIS A 107 -0.38 0.42 3.51
N ALA A 108 -1.57 0.98 3.62
CA ALA A 108 -1.83 2.12 4.51
C ALA A 108 -0.84 3.29 4.30
N LEU A 109 -0.43 3.49 3.04
CA LEU A 109 0.38 4.65 2.68
C LEU A 109 -0.49 5.90 2.77
N ILE A 110 -0.14 6.76 3.70
CA ILE A 110 -0.73 8.08 3.87
C ILE A 110 0.36 9.14 3.89
N VAL A 111 0.01 10.31 3.41
CA VAL A 111 0.78 11.55 3.54
C VAL A 111 -0.14 12.59 4.13
N ASP A 112 0.29 13.30 5.18
CA ASP A 112 -0.47 14.40 5.74
C ASP A 112 -0.81 15.42 4.64
N ARG A 113 -2.06 15.89 4.62
CA ARG A 113 -2.55 16.81 3.57
C ARG A 113 -1.69 18.07 3.43
N LYS A 114 -1.14 18.58 4.56
CA LYS A 114 -0.24 19.74 4.59
C LYS A 114 1.12 19.47 3.93
N CYS A 115 1.46 18.18 3.75
CA CYS A 115 2.72 17.71 3.17
C CYS A 115 2.56 17.15 1.75
N HIS A 116 1.35 17.29 1.15
CA HIS A 116 1.12 16.82 -0.21
C HIS A 116 1.97 17.60 -1.21
N ARG A 117 2.30 16.96 -2.35
CA ARG A 117 3.05 17.53 -3.49
C ARG A 117 4.49 17.95 -3.15
N GLN A 118 5.03 17.52 -2.01
CA GLN A 118 6.41 17.75 -1.58
C GLN A 118 7.31 16.50 -1.73
N GLY A 119 6.91 15.54 -2.52
CA GLY A 119 7.69 14.33 -2.79
C GLY A 119 7.65 13.25 -1.69
N MET A 120 6.97 13.48 -0.56
CA MET A 120 6.99 12.58 0.59
C MET A 120 6.50 11.17 0.29
N GLY A 121 5.41 11.03 -0.48
CA GLY A 121 4.92 9.71 -0.91
C GLY A 121 5.99 8.93 -1.69
N LYS A 122 6.74 9.62 -2.57
CA LYS A 122 7.85 9.03 -3.31
C LYS A 122 8.95 8.54 -2.36
N PHE A 123 9.38 9.35 -1.40
CA PHE A 123 10.43 8.97 -0.45
C PHE A 123 10.02 7.77 0.43
N VAL A 124 8.75 7.72 0.86
CA VAL A 124 8.21 6.58 1.60
C VAL A 124 8.25 5.30 0.76
N MET A 125 7.84 5.35 -0.52
CA MET A 125 7.89 4.20 -1.42
C MET A 125 9.32 3.75 -1.73
N GLN A 126 10.24 4.70 -1.92
CA GLN A 126 11.66 4.41 -2.12
C GLN A 126 12.25 3.71 -0.89
N LYS A 127 11.97 4.21 0.31
CA LYS A 127 12.42 3.57 1.57
C LYS A 127 11.79 2.20 1.79
N ALA A 128 10.51 2.03 1.42
CA ALA A 128 9.88 0.72 1.42
C ALA A 128 10.54 -0.24 0.43
N GLY A 129 10.93 0.26 -0.74
CA GLY A 129 11.66 -0.51 -1.75
C GLY A 129 13.05 -0.94 -1.29
N ASP A 130 13.81 -0.04 -0.66
CA ASP A 130 15.11 -0.32 -0.06
C ASP A 130 14.99 -1.43 1.00
N TRP A 131 14.09 -1.27 1.96
CA TRP A 131 13.81 -2.29 2.97
C TRP A 131 13.38 -3.63 2.35
N ALA A 132 12.48 -3.59 1.37
CA ALA A 132 12.01 -4.78 0.67
C ALA A 132 13.15 -5.54 -0.04
N TYR A 133 14.05 -4.81 -0.70
CA TYR A 133 15.22 -5.37 -1.35
C TYR A 133 16.15 -6.05 -0.35
N GLN A 134 16.42 -5.41 0.80
CA GLN A 134 17.21 -5.98 1.90
C GLN A 134 16.58 -7.25 2.48
N MET A 135 15.23 -7.34 2.50
CA MET A 135 14.48 -8.53 2.91
C MET A 135 14.38 -9.60 1.80
N GLY A 136 15.06 -9.44 0.67
CA GLY A 136 15.09 -10.40 -0.44
C GLY A 136 13.81 -10.40 -1.30
N ALA A 137 12.95 -9.39 -1.20
CA ALA A 137 11.81 -9.25 -2.09
C ALA A 137 12.27 -8.85 -3.49
N LYS A 138 11.69 -9.46 -4.52
CA LYS A 138 11.97 -9.12 -5.92
C LYS A 138 11.12 -7.92 -6.38
N ASN A 139 9.89 -7.83 -5.92
CA ASN A 139 8.94 -6.80 -6.31
C ASN A 139 8.32 -6.11 -5.10
N VAL A 140 7.98 -4.85 -5.29
CA VAL A 140 7.10 -4.08 -4.41
C VAL A 140 5.75 -3.93 -5.08
N VAL A 141 4.69 -4.24 -4.37
CA VAL A 141 3.30 -4.18 -4.84
C VAL A 141 2.51 -3.18 -3.99
N ALA A 142 1.65 -2.44 -4.65
CA ALA A 142 0.67 -1.56 -4.01
C ALA A 142 -0.70 -1.74 -4.65
N LEU A 143 -1.75 -1.56 -3.85
CA LEU A 143 -3.14 -1.71 -4.26
C LEU A 143 -3.88 -0.39 -4.08
N CYS A 144 -4.70 -0.03 -5.06
CA CYS A 144 -5.66 1.06 -4.90
C CYS A 144 -6.90 0.81 -5.75
N THR A 145 -8.05 1.33 -5.32
CA THR A 145 -9.26 1.26 -6.13
C THR A 145 -9.09 2.01 -7.44
N LYS A 146 -9.79 1.57 -8.49
CA LYS A 146 -9.75 2.25 -9.80
C LYS A 146 -10.23 3.69 -9.71
N GLU A 147 -11.12 3.99 -8.80
CA GLU A 147 -11.67 5.33 -8.54
C GLU A 147 -10.66 6.29 -7.92
N ASN A 148 -9.66 5.78 -7.18
CA ASN A 148 -8.62 6.60 -6.57
C ASN A 148 -7.61 7.06 -7.63
N GLN A 149 -8.02 8.03 -8.45
CA GLN A 149 -7.18 8.55 -9.53
C GLN A 149 -5.85 9.11 -9.03
N SER A 150 -5.84 9.76 -7.85
CA SER A 150 -4.62 10.32 -7.26
C SER A 150 -3.58 9.24 -6.98
N ALA A 151 -3.98 8.13 -6.35
CA ALA A 151 -3.08 7.01 -6.07
C ALA A 151 -2.64 6.30 -7.36
N ASN A 152 -3.55 6.11 -8.34
CA ASN A 152 -3.22 5.50 -9.62
C ASN A 152 -2.18 6.34 -10.39
N CYS A 153 -2.36 7.66 -10.48
CA CYS A 153 -1.38 8.58 -11.08
C CYS A 153 -0.05 8.58 -10.32
N PHE A 154 -0.10 8.54 -9.00
CA PHE A 154 1.09 8.49 -8.15
C PHE A 154 1.91 7.22 -8.42
N TYR A 155 1.31 6.03 -8.38
CA TYR A 155 2.03 4.78 -8.65
C TYR A 155 2.59 4.73 -10.07
N LYS A 156 1.84 5.20 -11.06
CA LYS A 156 2.34 5.34 -12.43
C LYS A 156 3.56 6.27 -12.50
N SER A 157 3.55 7.40 -11.79
CA SER A 157 4.67 8.36 -11.75
C SER A 157 5.94 7.82 -11.09
N LEU A 158 5.82 6.78 -10.25
CA LEU A 158 6.94 6.04 -9.67
C LEU A 158 7.57 5.01 -10.63
N GLY A 159 7.00 4.85 -11.83
CA GLY A 159 7.40 3.81 -12.78
C GLY A 159 6.82 2.43 -12.46
N MET A 160 5.79 2.35 -11.60
CA MET A 160 5.09 1.09 -11.36
C MET A 160 4.24 0.72 -12.57
N HIS A 161 4.12 -0.58 -12.83
CA HIS A 161 3.32 -1.15 -13.89
C HIS A 161 2.03 -1.76 -13.33
N LEU A 162 0.93 -1.58 -14.04
CA LEU A 162 -0.32 -2.26 -13.73
C LEU A 162 -0.20 -3.72 -14.16
N ILE A 163 -0.26 -4.64 -13.20
CA ILE A 163 -0.09 -6.08 -13.45
C ILE A 163 -1.36 -6.89 -13.34
N GLY A 164 -2.47 -6.25 -12.97
CA GLY A 164 -3.77 -6.90 -12.85
C GLY A 164 -4.72 -6.11 -11.97
N GLY A 165 -5.79 -6.78 -11.57
CA GLY A 165 -6.78 -6.21 -10.68
C GLY A 165 -7.75 -7.27 -10.16
N TYR A 166 -8.60 -6.86 -9.26
CA TYR A 166 -9.69 -7.65 -8.72
C TYR A 166 -10.85 -6.71 -8.34
N HIS A 167 -11.98 -7.30 -7.99
CA HIS A 167 -13.09 -6.57 -7.39
C HIS A 167 -13.76 -7.44 -6.32
N TYR A 168 -14.69 -6.87 -5.60
CA TYR A 168 -15.49 -7.64 -4.65
C TYR A 168 -16.93 -7.78 -5.13
N ARG A 169 -17.54 -8.90 -4.73
CA ARG A 169 -18.99 -9.14 -4.81
C ARG A 169 -19.56 -9.18 -3.39
N LEU A 170 -20.48 -8.29 -3.11
CA LEU A 170 -21.14 -8.16 -1.81
C LEU A 170 -22.63 -8.39 -1.93
N LEU A 171 -23.17 -9.33 -1.16
CA LEU A 171 -24.60 -9.42 -0.92
C LEU A 171 -24.94 -8.47 0.24
N LYS A 172 -25.80 -7.49 -0.01
CA LYS A 172 -26.40 -6.76 1.11
C LYS A 172 -27.51 -7.61 1.72
N THR A 173 -27.35 -7.93 2.97
CA THR A 173 -28.45 -8.34 3.86
C THR A 173 -29.29 -7.14 4.20
#